data_384d0c2035eecc7d77481fca11feecbd
#
_entry.id   384d0c2035eecc7d77481fca11feecbd
#
_cell.length_a   1.000
_cell.length_b   1.000
_cell.length_c   1.000
_cell.angle_alpha   90.00
_cell.angle_beta   90.00
_cell.angle_gamma   90.00
#
_symmetry.space_group_name_H-M   'P 1'
#
loop_
_entity.id
_entity.type
_entity.pdbx_description
1 polymer ?
#
loop_
_entity_poly.entity_id
_entity_poly.type
_entity_poly.pdbx_seq_one_letter_code
_entity_poly.pdbx_strand_id
1 'polypeptide(L)'
;EKLFLLLKEDDYDFLVMAKYGEGVDAKLLFEKRIKDALVILVGVFFFMLMMTKKLSFLNLIICFAVAYFIYKSGYSNLKAYYKKHLHEIDLLLPYYLKSLEILIQHYTVPVALSKSIDTAPSIFREGLRELTGKINAGDASIDPYMDFAIKYPVRDSMRMMRLLYRLGLGDQERKQEQLIVFSRTISNLQAKSRETKYKERLERMEKKTMVMLST
;
A
#
# COMPACT_ATOMS: atom_id res chain seq x y z
N GLU A 1 -14.39 -17.14 22.49
CA GLU A 1 -13.35 -16.11 22.20
C GLU A 1 -12.06 -16.72 21.65
N LYS A 2 -11.50 -17.81 22.25
CA LYS A 2 -10.23 -18.42 21.79
C LYS A 2 -10.32 -19.01 20.37
N LEU A 3 -11.49 -19.54 19.95
CA LEU A 3 -11.68 -20.10 18.61
C LEU A 3 -11.71 -18.98 17.53
N PHE A 4 -12.23 -17.80 17.88
CA PHE A 4 -12.23 -16.63 17.02
C PHE A 4 -10.81 -16.09 16.74
N LEU A 5 -9.94 -16.12 17.75
CA LEU A 5 -8.54 -15.72 17.61
C LEU A 5 -7.74 -16.66 16.71
N LEU A 6 -8.09 -17.95 16.67
CA LEU A 6 -7.45 -18.95 15.80
C LEU A 6 -7.79 -18.80 14.31
N LEU A 7 -8.92 -18.17 14.00
CA LEU A 7 -9.38 -17.93 12.63
C LEU A 7 -8.86 -16.60 12.06
N LYS A 8 -8.38 -15.67 12.92
CA LYS A 8 -7.90 -14.36 12.52
C LYS A 8 -6.48 -14.47 12.00
N GLU A 9 -6.23 -13.91 10.83
CA GLU A 9 -4.87 -13.81 10.27
C GLU A 9 -4.05 -12.76 11.04
N ASP A 10 -2.75 -13.04 11.28
CA ASP A 10 -1.87 -12.20 12.10
C ASP A 10 -1.73 -10.76 11.58
N ASP A 11 -1.77 -10.58 10.25
CA ASP A 11 -1.67 -9.28 9.58
C ASP A 11 -3.02 -8.60 9.31
N TYR A 12 -4.15 -9.19 9.77
CA TYR A 12 -5.49 -8.68 9.46
C TYR A 12 -5.72 -7.24 9.94
N ASP A 13 -5.36 -6.94 11.19
CA ASP A 13 -5.56 -5.62 11.79
C ASP A 13 -4.76 -4.55 11.04
N PHE A 14 -3.51 -4.88 10.72
CA PHE A 14 -2.66 -4.00 9.93
C PHE A 14 -3.25 -3.71 8.53
N LEU A 15 -3.78 -4.72 7.85
CA LEU A 15 -4.39 -4.56 6.53
C LEU A 15 -5.68 -3.74 6.58
N VAL A 16 -6.47 -3.88 7.65
CA VAL A 16 -7.67 -3.07 7.88
C VAL A 16 -7.29 -1.61 8.11
N MET A 17 -6.31 -1.35 8.97
CA MET A 17 -5.82 0.01 9.22
C MET A 17 -5.24 0.65 7.95
N ALA A 18 -4.50 -0.11 7.14
CA ALA A 18 -3.95 0.36 5.87
C ALA A 18 -5.02 0.73 4.83
N LYS A 19 -6.20 0.09 4.88
CA LYS A 19 -7.29 0.35 3.93
C LYS A 19 -8.27 1.41 4.40
N TYR A 20 -8.63 1.38 5.68
CA TYR A 20 -9.73 2.19 6.23
C TYR A 20 -9.29 3.30 7.19
N GLY A 21 -7.98 3.33 7.56
CA GLY A 21 -7.42 4.29 8.53
C GLY A 21 -7.62 3.87 9.99
N GLU A 22 -7.11 4.70 10.90
CA GLU A 22 -7.09 4.42 12.35
C GLU A 22 -8.47 4.49 13.04
N GLY A 23 -9.49 5.04 12.37
CA GLY A 23 -10.84 5.23 12.95
C GLY A 23 -11.76 4.01 12.87
N VAL A 24 -11.31 2.89 12.28
CA VAL A 24 -12.15 1.71 12.04
C VAL A 24 -11.75 0.56 12.94
N ASP A 25 -12.73 0.03 13.69
CA ASP A 25 -12.52 -1.14 14.54
C ASP A 25 -12.39 -2.42 13.71
N ALA A 26 -11.15 -2.91 13.62
CA ALA A 26 -10.81 -4.14 12.90
C ALA A 26 -11.57 -5.37 13.44
N LYS A 27 -11.92 -5.36 14.75
CA LYS A 27 -12.69 -6.43 15.38
C LYS A 27 -14.12 -6.49 14.85
N LEU A 28 -14.77 -5.34 14.68
CA LEU A 28 -16.11 -5.28 14.11
C LEU A 28 -16.16 -5.78 12.65
N LEU A 29 -15.16 -5.41 11.85
CA LEU A 29 -15.05 -5.90 10.47
C LEU A 29 -14.79 -7.41 10.42
N PHE A 30 -13.98 -7.92 11.32
CA PHE A 30 -13.73 -9.35 11.43
C PHE A 30 -14.99 -10.13 11.83
N GLU A 31 -15.72 -9.65 12.84
CA GLU A 31 -16.99 -10.25 13.25
C GLU A 31 -18.03 -10.22 12.12
N LYS A 32 -18.10 -9.10 11.38
CA LYS A 32 -18.99 -9.00 10.20
C LYS A 32 -18.60 -10.04 9.16
N ARG A 33 -17.34 -10.23 8.85
CA ARG A 33 -16.84 -11.21 7.89
C ARG A 33 -17.25 -12.65 8.28
N ILE A 34 -17.19 -12.98 9.57
CA ILE A 34 -17.65 -14.28 10.07
C ILE A 34 -19.17 -14.42 9.96
N LYS A 35 -19.92 -13.39 10.35
CA LYS A 35 -21.38 -13.38 10.23
C LYS A 35 -21.84 -13.56 8.77
N ASP A 36 -21.21 -12.84 7.84
CA ASP A 36 -21.53 -12.96 6.41
C ASP A 36 -21.24 -14.38 5.88
N ALA A 37 -20.11 -14.99 6.27
CA ALA A 37 -19.80 -16.36 5.89
C ALA A 37 -20.79 -17.38 6.46
N LEU A 38 -21.27 -17.16 7.69
CA LEU A 38 -22.23 -18.03 8.36
C LEU A 38 -23.63 -17.91 7.74
N VAL A 39 -24.07 -16.68 7.42
CA VAL A 39 -25.34 -16.44 6.70
C VAL A 39 -25.34 -17.15 5.35
N ILE A 40 -24.22 -17.04 4.60
CA ILE A 40 -24.09 -17.71 3.30
C ILE A 40 -24.06 -19.22 3.45
N LEU A 41 -23.38 -19.76 4.46
CA LEU A 41 -23.39 -21.19 4.75
C LEU A 41 -24.81 -21.71 4.93
N VAL A 42 -25.61 -21.02 5.74
CA VAL A 42 -27.03 -21.36 5.97
C VAL A 42 -27.83 -21.22 4.68
N GLY A 43 -27.66 -20.14 3.93
CA GLY A 43 -28.36 -19.91 2.66
C GLY A 43 -28.06 -20.99 1.62
N VAL A 44 -26.80 -21.32 1.41
CA VAL A 44 -26.36 -22.37 0.47
C VAL A 44 -26.88 -23.74 0.93
N PHE A 45 -26.88 -24.02 2.23
CA PHE A 45 -27.39 -25.25 2.77
C PHE A 45 -28.88 -25.42 2.48
N PHE A 46 -29.72 -24.40 2.74
CA PHE A 46 -31.17 -24.44 2.41
C PHE A 46 -31.39 -24.55 0.91
N PHE A 47 -30.66 -23.83 0.10
CA PHE A 47 -30.72 -23.92 -1.37
C PHE A 47 -30.42 -25.34 -1.88
N MET A 48 -29.38 -25.97 -1.36
CA MET A 48 -29.01 -27.35 -1.70
C MET A 48 -30.06 -28.35 -1.25
N LEU A 49 -30.68 -28.15 -0.08
CA LEU A 49 -31.78 -28.99 0.39
C LEU A 49 -33.01 -28.89 -0.53
N MET A 50 -33.39 -27.68 -0.98
CA MET A 50 -34.46 -27.49 -1.92
C MET A 50 -34.24 -28.18 -3.26
N MET A 51 -33.03 -28.13 -3.78
CA MET A 51 -32.67 -28.71 -5.09
C MET A 51 -32.54 -30.23 -5.05
N THR A 52 -31.91 -30.79 -4.03
CA THR A 52 -31.60 -32.23 -3.99
C THR A 52 -32.64 -33.07 -3.21
N LYS A 53 -33.46 -32.42 -2.38
CA LYS A 53 -34.42 -33.07 -1.45
C LYS A 53 -33.86 -34.20 -0.59
N LYS A 54 -32.52 -34.32 -0.57
CA LYS A 54 -31.77 -35.34 0.20
C LYS A 54 -30.62 -34.71 0.92
N LEU A 55 -30.43 -35.07 2.18
CA LEU A 55 -29.23 -34.78 2.94
C LEU A 55 -28.12 -35.72 2.46
N SER A 56 -27.19 -35.21 1.64
CA SER A 56 -25.98 -35.91 1.22
C SER A 56 -24.77 -35.31 1.88
N PHE A 57 -23.84 -36.16 2.31
CA PHE A 57 -22.56 -35.73 2.87
C PHE A 57 -21.78 -34.83 1.90
N LEU A 58 -21.89 -35.07 0.59
CA LEU A 58 -21.30 -34.26 -0.46
C LEU A 58 -21.83 -32.82 -0.45
N ASN A 59 -23.13 -32.63 -0.26
CA ASN A 59 -23.75 -31.30 -0.17
C ASN A 59 -23.23 -30.50 1.01
N LEU A 60 -22.99 -31.15 2.14
CA LEU A 60 -22.39 -30.55 3.34
C LEU A 60 -20.98 -30.03 3.06
N ILE A 61 -20.14 -30.85 2.41
CA ILE A 61 -18.77 -30.44 2.02
C ILE A 61 -18.81 -29.23 1.10
N ILE A 62 -19.70 -29.20 0.11
CA ILE A 62 -19.83 -28.06 -0.82
C ILE A 62 -20.23 -26.79 -0.05
N CYS A 63 -21.19 -26.87 0.89
CA CYS A 63 -21.61 -25.72 1.69
C CYS A 63 -20.45 -25.14 2.52
N PHE A 64 -19.66 -26.01 3.18
CA PHE A 64 -18.48 -25.57 3.93
C PHE A 64 -17.40 -24.98 3.03
N ALA A 65 -17.16 -25.57 1.85
CA ALA A 65 -16.17 -25.06 0.88
C ALA A 65 -16.56 -23.66 0.38
N VAL A 66 -17.83 -23.44 0.05
CA VAL A 66 -18.31 -22.11 -0.39
C VAL A 66 -18.21 -21.08 0.73
N ALA A 67 -18.62 -21.42 1.95
CA ALA A 67 -18.54 -20.53 3.10
C ALA A 67 -17.07 -20.16 3.43
N TYR A 68 -16.17 -21.14 3.40
CA TYR A 68 -14.74 -20.92 3.59
C TYR A 68 -14.13 -20.01 2.51
N PHE A 69 -14.51 -20.22 1.23
CA PHE A 69 -14.07 -19.39 0.13
C PHE A 69 -14.48 -17.93 0.31
N ILE A 70 -15.72 -17.67 0.71
CA ILE A 70 -16.23 -16.33 0.95
C ILE A 70 -15.54 -15.69 2.16
N TYR A 71 -15.37 -16.45 3.24
CA TYR A 71 -14.62 -16.01 4.40
C TYR A 71 -13.18 -15.57 4.00
N LYS A 72 -12.47 -16.37 3.19
CA LYS A 72 -11.10 -16.09 2.75
C LYS A 72 -11.03 -14.95 1.73
N SER A 73 -12.08 -14.74 0.93
CA SER A 73 -12.17 -13.67 -0.07
C SER A 73 -12.06 -12.28 0.57
N GLY A 74 -12.67 -12.06 1.73
CA GLY A 74 -12.56 -10.80 2.46
C GLY A 74 -11.11 -10.43 2.81
N TYR A 75 -10.34 -11.38 3.32
CA TYR A 75 -8.92 -11.20 3.61
C TYR A 75 -8.09 -11.01 2.33
N SER A 76 -8.34 -11.82 1.30
CA SER A 76 -7.66 -11.71 0.00
C SER A 76 -7.86 -10.33 -0.63
N ASN A 77 -9.06 -9.75 -0.52
CA ASN A 77 -9.34 -8.40 -1.01
C ASN A 77 -8.57 -7.32 -0.25
N LEU A 78 -8.41 -7.44 1.07
CA LEU A 78 -7.59 -6.52 1.87
C LEU A 78 -6.12 -6.60 1.44
N LYS A 79 -5.60 -7.81 1.30
CA LYS A 79 -4.21 -8.04 0.85
C LYS A 79 -3.96 -7.54 -0.57
N ALA A 80 -4.91 -7.75 -1.48
CA ALA A 80 -4.82 -7.26 -2.85
C ALA A 80 -4.85 -5.72 -2.89
N TYR A 81 -5.71 -5.09 -2.07
CA TYR A 81 -5.75 -3.64 -1.93
C TYR A 81 -4.41 -3.08 -1.43
N TYR A 82 -3.87 -3.63 -0.35
CA TYR A 82 -2.59 -3.20 0.22
C TYR A 82 -1.43 -3.36 -0.78
N LYS A 83 -1.37 -4.51 -1.47
CA LYS A 83 -0.36 -4.75 -2.50
C LYS A 83 -0.46 -3.74 -3.65
N LYS A 84 -1.68 -3.42 -4.09
CA LYS A 84 -1.91 -2.41 -5.13
C LYS A 84 -1.48 -1.02 -4.66
N HIS A 85 -1.80 -0.67 -3.42
CA HIS A 85 -1.42 0.61 -2.83
C HIS A 85 0.10 0.77 -2.71
N LEU A 86 0.80 -0.26 -2.22
CA LEU A 86 2.27 -0.27 -2.19
C LEU A 86 2.88 -0.14 -3.59
N HIS A 87 2.31 -0.82 -4.57
CA HIS A 87 2.77 -0.73 -5.95
C HIS A 87 2.59 0.68 -6.52
N GLU A 88 1.48 1.34 -6.24
CA GLU A 88 1.24 2.73 -6.64
C GLU A 88 2.24 3.69 -6.01
N ILE A 89 2.55 3.53 -4.71
CA ILE A 89 3.59 4.29 -4.02
C ILE A 89 4.95 4.08 -4.69
N ASP A 90 5.33 2.83 -4.94
CA ASP A 90 6.63 2.47 -5.55
C ASP A 90 6.80 3.09 -6.96
N LEU A 91 5.71 3.18 -7.72
CA LEU A 91 5.72 3.79 -9.04
C LEU A 91 5.74 5.32 -9.02
N LEU A 92 5.10 5.96 -8.03
CA LEU A 92 4.96 7.43 -7.98
C LEU A 92 6.09 8.11 -7.21
N LEU A 93 6.67 7.44 -6.21
CA LEU A 93 7.72 8.02 -5.36
C LEU A 93 8.91 8.57 -6.14
N PRO A 94 9.49 7.87 -7.14
CA PRO A 94 10.64 8.40 -7.89
C PRO A 94 10.31 9.67 -8.69
N TYR A 95 9.08 9.80 -9.15
CA TYR A 95 8.65 11.00 -9.88
C TYR A 95 8.45 12.18 -8.94
N TYR A 96 7.85 11.96 -7.78
CA TYR A 96 7.74 12.96 -6.74
C TYR A 96 9.12 13.45 -6.28
N LEU A 97 10.05 12.52 -5.98
CA LEU A 97 11.41 12.86 -5.56
C LEU A 97 12.17 13.64 -6.63
N LYS A 98 11.91 13.41 -7.92
CA LYS A 98 12.50 14.20 -9.01
C LYS A 98 12.00 15.64 -9.02
N SER A 99 10.72 15.86 -8.77
CA SER A 99 10.16 17.20 -8.61
C SER A 99 10.74 17.91 -7.39
N LEU A 100 10.89 17.19 -6.29
CA LEU A 100 11.49 17.68 -5.06
C LEU A 100 12.97 18.05 -5.25
N GLU A 101 13.75 17.25 -6.00
CA GLU A 101 15.15 17.52 -6.33
C GLU A 101 15.30 18.88 -6.99
N ILE A 102 14.42 19.24 -7.92
CA ILE A 102 14.45 20.56 -8.60
C ILE A 102 14.24 21.69 -7.59
N LEU A 103 13.30 21.51 -6.65
CA LEU A 103 13.04 22.51 -5.62
C LEU A 103 14.22 22.68 -4.65
N ILE A 104 14.92 21.60 -4.30
CA ILE A 104 16.06 21.62 -3.38
C ILE A 104 17.28 22.36 -3.97
N GLN A 105 17.37 22.47 -5.30
CA GLN A 105 18.42 23.27 -5.95
C GLN A 105 18.27 24.77 -5.62
N HIS A 106 17.04 25.23 -5.41
CA HIS A 106 16.72 26.65 -5.20
C HIS A 106 16.34 26.98 -3.76
N TYR A 107 15.89 25.99 -2.98
CA TYR A 107 15.37 26.17 -1.62
C TYR A 107 16.08 25.24 -0.63
N THR A 108 15.95 25.55 0.66
CA THR A 108 16.32 24.60 1.72
C THR A 108 15.37 23.42 1.74
N VAL A 109 15.80 22.26 2.27
CA VAL A 109 15.01 21.04 2.26
C VAL A 109 13.62 21.24 2.92
N PRO A 110 13.50 21.89 4.11
CA PRO A 110 12.18 22.14 4.70
C PRO A 110 11.26 23.00 3.82
N VAL A 111 11.80 24.04 3.22
CA VAL A 111 11.04 24.93 2.31
C VAL A 111 10.63 24.21 1.03
N ALA A 112 11.53 23.42 0.46
CA ALA A 112 11.27 22.61 -0.73
C ALA A 112 10.16 21.59 -0.47
N LEU A 113 10.19 20.89 0.68
CA LEU A 113 9.14 19.97 1.10
C LEU A 113 7.79 20.67 1.24
N SER A 114 7.73 21.82 1.93
CA SER A 114 6.48 22.60 2.06
C SER A 114 5.90 23.02 0.72
N LYS A 115 6.74 23.52 -0.19
CA LYS A 115 6.32 23.93 -1.53
C LYS A 115 5.91 22.76 -2.42
N SER A 116 6.44 21.56 -2.17
CA SER A 116 6.12 20.37 -2.95
C SER A 116 4.76 19.76 -2.65
N ILE A 117 4.11 20.13 -1.55
CA ILE A 117 2.83 19.53 -1.09
C ILE A 117 1.75 19.65 -2.17
N ASP A 118 1.61 20.83 -2.75
CA ASP A 118 0.54 21.12 -3.72
C ASP A 118 0.75 20.40 -5.07
N THR A 119 2.00 20.19 -5.46
CA THR A 119 2.40 19.51 -6.69
C THR A 119 2.57 18.00 -6.52
N ALA A 120 2.62 17.53 -5.26
CA ALA A 120 2.77 16.12 -4.96
C ALA A 120 1.53 15.30 -5.36
N PRO A 121 1.70 14.03 -5.78
CA PRO A 121 0.59 13.10 -5.92
C PRO A 121 -0.26 13.05 -4.65
N SER A 122 -1.56 12.92 -4.80
CA SER A 122 -2.53 12.95 -3.69
C SER A 122 -2.18 11.96 -2.57
N ILE A 123 -1.62 10.81 -2.93
CA ILE A 123 -1.20 9.74 -2.02
C ILE A 123 -0.13 10.21 -1.00
N PHE A 124 0.72 11.18 -1.35
CA PHE A 124 1.80 11.67 -0.47
C PHE A 124 1.44 12.92 0.31
N ARG A 125 0.39 13.66 -0.07
CA ARG A 125 0.08 14.99 0.49
C ARG A 125 -0.13 14.99 1.99
N GLU A 126 -0.83 13.98 2.50
CA GLU A 126 -1.08 13.87 3.94
C GLU A 126 0.22 13.64 4.72
N GLY A 127 1.04 12.64 4.33
CA GLY A 127 2.32 12.38 4.98
C GLY A 127 3.30 13.54 4.85
N LEU A 128 3.26 14.30 3.74
CA LEU A 128 4.07 15.50 3.57
C LEU A 128 3.64 16.63 4.50
N ARG A 129 2.33 16.80 4.73
CA ARG A 129 1.83 17.78 5.71
C ARG A 129 2.26 17.42 7.13
N GLU A 130 2.20 16.14 7.50
CA GLU A 130 2.67 15.67 8.80
C GLU A 130 4.18 15.89 8.95
N LEU A 131 4.98 15.49 7.95
CA LEU A 131 6.42 15.68 7.92
C LEU A 131 6.79 17.17 8.08
N THR A 132 6.22 18.02 7.25
CA THR A 132 6.50 19.46 7.26
C THR A 132 5.97 20.12 8.54
N GLY A 133 4.85 19.66 9.08
CA GLY A 133 4.31 20.12 10.36
C GLY A 133 5.26 19.86 11.52
N LYS A 134 5.85 18.66 11.62
CA LYS A 134 6.84 18.32 12.65
C LYS A 134 8.12 19.13 12.49
N ILE A 135 8.63 19.29 11.26
CA ILE A 135 9.82 20.10 10.99
C ILE A 135 9.58 21.57 11.35
N ASN A 136 8.43 22.14 10.99
CA ASN A 136 8.07 23.53 11.29
C ASN A 136 7.80 23.75 12.79
N ALA A 137 7.42 22.71 13.53
CA ALA A 137 7.31 22.73 14.98
C ALA A 137 8.68 22.72 15.69
N GLY A 138 9.79 22.65 14.94
CA GLY A 138 11.15 22.71 15.47
C GLY A 138 11.81 21.34 15.66
N ASP A 139 11.21 20.28 15.21
CA ASP A 139 11.83 18.95 15.25
C ASP A 139 12.92 18.84 14.19
N ALA A 140 14.17 18.97 14.61
CA ALA A 140 15.36 18.85 13.78
C ALA A 140 15.92 17.43 13.71
N SER A 141 15.23 16.45 14.31
CA SER A 141 15.64 15.04 14.30
C SER A 141 15.37 14.36 12.96
N ILE A 142 15.89 13.13 12.82
CA ILE A 142 15.60 12.29 11.66
C ILE A 142 14.17 11.68 11.71
N ASP A 143 13.53 11.69 12.88
CA ASP A 143 12.31 10.95 13.15
C ASP A 143 11.14 11.33 12.24
N PRO A 144 10.86 12.63 11.94
CA PRO A 144 9.80 12.99 11.00
C PRO A 144 9.98 12.36 9.60
N TYR A 145 11.25 12.27 9.15
CA TYR A 145 11.58 11.65 7.86
C TYR A 145 11.40 10.13 7.88
N MET A 146 11.72 9.49 9.03
CA MET A 146 11.51 8.05 9.19
C MET A 146 10.03 7.70 9.33
N ASP A 147 9.24 8.51 10.02
CA ASP A 147 7.78 8.35 10.11
C ASP A 147 7.13 8.40 8.71
N PHE A 148 7.56 9.35 7.88
CA PHE A 148 7.12 9.39 6.48
C PHE A 148 7.49 8.10 5.74
N ALA A 149 8.72 7.59 5.92
CA ALA A 149 9.16 6.37 5.26
C ALA A 149 8.42 5.12 5.75
N ILE A 150 8.00 5.09 7.01
CA ILE A 150 7.17 4.03 7.60
C ILE A 150 5.74 4.09 7.06
N LYS A 151 5.19 5.30 6.92
CA LYS A 151 3.85 5.51 6.33
C LYS A 151 3.80 5.07 4.87
N TYR A 152 4.90 5.21 4.14
CA TYR A 152 5.06 4.80 2.73
C TYR A 152 6.14 3.72 2.59
N PRO A 153 5.88 2.46 3.02
CA PRO A 153 6.89 1.42 3.19
C PRO A 153 7.24 0.74 1.87
N VAL A 154 7.82 1.50 0.95
CA VAL A 154 8.43 0.96 -0.26
C VAL A 154 9.93 0.83 -0.12
N ARG A 155 10.52 -0.04 -0.94
CA ARG A 155 11.89 -0.53 -0.81
C ARG A 155 12.95 0.55 -0.57
N ASP A 156 12.83 1.67 -1.25
CA ASP A 156 13.85 2.72 -1.22
C ASP A 156 13.42 3.97 -0.43
N SER A 157 12.21 3.98 0.15
CA SER A 157 11.66 5.13 0.88
C SER A 157 12.55 5.54 2.05
N MET A 158 12.92 4.60 2.91
CA MET A 158 13.80 4.87 4.07
C MET A 158 15.15 5.43 3.65
N ARG A 159 15.75 4.88 2.58
CA ARG A 159 17.03 5.35 2.06
C ARG A 159 16.93 6.77 1.55
N MET A 160 15.87 7.07 0.79
CA MET A 160 15.66 8.39 0.23
C MET A 160 15.39 9.43 1.31
N MET A 161 14.59 9.11 2.32
CA MET A 161 14.32 10.02 3.44
C MET A 161 15.57 10.30 4.27
N ARG A 162 16.44 9.31 4.50
CA ARG A 162 17.75 9.52 5.14
C ARG A 162 18.68 10.43 4.32
N LEU A 163 18.72 10.24 3.00
CA LEU A 163 19.50 11.12 2.12
C LEU A 163 18.96 12.55 2.15
N LEU A 164 17.64 12.71 2.14
CA LEU A 164 16.98 14.00 2.21
C LEU A 164 17.26 14.72 3.53
N TYR A 165 17.20 14.01 4.65
CA TYR A 165 17.56 14.53 5.96
C TYR A 165 19.03 15.03 5.98
N ARG A 166 19.98 14.20 5.52
CA ARG A 166 21.40 14.58 5.44
C ARG A 166 21.63 15.82 4.58
N LEU A 167 20.90 15.91 3.46
CA LEU A 167 20.97 17.04 2.55
C LEU A 167 20.47 18.34 3.22
N GLY A 168 19.55 18.22 4.18
CA GLY A 168 19.08 19.33 5.02
C GLY A 168 20.09 19.80 6.07
N LEU A 169 20.98 18.92 6.53
CA LEU A 169 21.99 19.21 7.55
C LEU A 169 23.34 19.71 6.98
N GLY A 170 23.57 19.49 5.68
CA GLY A 170 24.91 19.70 5.08
C GLY A 170 25.29 21.17 4.91
N ASP A 171 26.55 21.49 5.17
CA ASP A 171 27.21 22.72 4.74
C ASP A 171 27.21 22.82 3.21
N GLN A 172 27.34 24.05 2.69
CA GLN A 172 27.22 24.34 1.25
C GLN A 172 28.12 23.45 0.36
N GLU A 173 29.35 23.17 0.79
CA GLU A 173 30.28 22.33 0.02
C GLU A 173 29.82 20.85 -0.06
N ARG A 174 29.37 20.30 1.03
CA ARG A 174 28.85 18.92 1.10
C ARG A 174 27.47 18.76 0.46
N LYS A 175 26.71 19.86 0.39
CA LYS A 175 25.37 19.88 -0.21
C LYS A 175 25.40 19.46 -1.69
N GLN A 176 26.39 19.92 -2.46
CA GLN A 176 26.50 19.56 -3.86
C GLN A 176 26.80 18.07 -4.08
N GLU A 177 27.75 17.50 -3.32
CA GLU A 177 28.02 16.06 -3.41
C GLU A 177 26.80 15.22 -3.04
N GLN A 178 26.11 15.59 -1.95
CA GLN A 178 24.91 14.89 -1.51
C GLN A 178 23.77 15.02 -2.51
N LEU A 179 23.63 16.18 -3.16
CA LEU A 179 22.64 16.38 -4.22
C LEU A 179 22.94 15.50 -5.43
N ILE A 180 24.20 15.33 -5.82
CA ILE A 180 24.60 14.42 -6.90
C ILE A 180 24.21 12.97 -6.56
N VAL A 181 24.51 12.52 -5.33
CA VAL A 181 24.15 11.18 -4.88
C VAL A 181 22.63 11.00 -4.86
N PHE A 182 21.90 11.99 -4.37
CA PHE A 182 20.43 12.01 -4.35
C PHE A 182 19.85 11.93 -5.75
N SER A 183 20.33 12.78 -6.67
CA SER A 183 19.94 12.80 -8.08
C SER A 183 20.19 11.47 -8.79
N ARG A 184 21.38 10.89 -8.61
CA ARG A 184 21.73 9.58 -9.19
C ARG A 184 20.83 8.48 -8.68
N THR A 185 20.52 8.48 -7.37
CA THR A 185 19.62 7.50 -6.77
C THR A 185 18.22 7.63 -7.34
N ILE A 186 17.68 8.84 -7.47
CA ILE A 186 16.37 9.11 -8.10
C ILE A 186 16.34 8.61 -9.54
N SER A 187 17.38 8.92 -10.33
CA SER A 187 17.46 8.50 -11.74
C SER A 187 17.41 6.98 -11.88
N ASN A 188 18.11 6.25 -11.00
CA ASN A 188 18.08 4.79 -10.94
C ASN A 188 16.68 4.26 -10.58
N LEU A 189 16.01 4.90 -9.61
CA LEU A 189 14.65 4.53 -9.22
C LEU A 189 13.64 4.79 -10.35
N GLN A 190 13.78 5.91 -11.07
CA GLN A 190 12.94 6.21 -12.23
C GLN A 190 13.16 5.21 -13.38
N ALA A 191 14.41 4.81 -13.64
CA ALA A 191 14.71 3.80 -14.65
C ALA A 191 14.02 2.47 -14.32
N LYS A 192 14.13 2.03 -13.06
CA LYS A 192 13.46 0.83 -12.56
C LYS A 192 11.93 0.92 -12.63
N SER A 193 11.35 2.05 -12.23
CA SER A 193 9.90 2.29 -12.33
C SER A 193 9.40 2.23 -13.77
N ARG A 194 10.17 2.79 -14.73
CA ARG A 194 9.86 2.70 -16.17
C ARG A 194 9.91 1.25 -16.67
N GLU A 195 10.92 0.50 -16.27
CA GLU A 195 11.05 -0.92 -16.63
C GLU A 195 9.86 -1.73 -16.11
N THR A 196 9.46 -1.51 -14.86
CA THR A 196 8.28 -2.17 -14.27
C THR A 196 7.01 -1.85 -15.05
N LYS A 197 6.76 -0.56 -15.37
CA LYS A 197 5.61 -0.14 -16.19
C LYS A 197 5.63 -0.77 -17.59
N TYR A 198 6.81 -0.92 -18.20
CA TYR A 198 6.95 -1.55 -19.50
C TYR A 198 6.61 -3.04 -19.43
N LYS A 199 7.14 -3.77 -18.46
CA LYS A 199 6.82 -5.19 -18.24
C LYS A 199 5.33 -5.42 -18.02
N GLU A 200 4.67 -4.59 -17.20
CA GLU A 200 3.23 -4.67 -16.97
C GLU A 200 2.39 -4.42 -18.23
N ARG A 201 2.86 -3.52 -19.11
CA ARG A 201 2.19 -3.30 -20.41
C ARG A 201 2.33 -4.51 -21.33
N LEU A 202 3.51 -5.12 -21.38
CA LEU A 202 3.74 -6.35 -22.16
C LEU A 202 2.84 -7.49 -21.67
N GLU A 203 2.82 -7.76 -20.36
CA GLU A 203 1.96 -8.80 -19.78
C GLU A 203 0.47 -8.56 -20.07
N ARG A 204 0.03 -7.30 -20.02
CA ARG A 204 -1.36 -6.95 -20.38
C ARG A 204 -1.65 -7.20 -21.86
N MET A 205 -0.69 -6.91 -22.74
CA MET A 205 -0.84 -7.15 -24.17
C MET A 205 -0.88 -8.64 -24.46
N GLU A 206 0.04 -9.43 -23.88
CA GLU A 206 0.07 -10.89 -24.02
C GLU A 206 -1.23 -11.55 -23.56
N LYS A 207 -1.75 -11.13 -22.38
CA LYS A 207 -3.04 -11.63 -21.90
C LYS A 207 -4.20 -11.30 -22.84
N LYS A 208 -4.22 -10.08 -23.41
CA LYS A 208 -5.26 -9.70 -24.39
C LYS A 208 -5.13 -10.52 -25.68
N THR A 209 -3.92 -10.74 -26.16
CA THR A 209 -3.66 -11.55 -27.35
C THR A 209 -4.05 -13.00 -27.13
N MET A 210 -3.73 -13.59 -25.97
CA MET A 210 -4.18 -14.94 -25.63
C MET A 210 -5.71 -15.07 -25.60
N VAL A 211 -6.41 -14.10 -25.03
CA VAL A 211 -7.88 -14.10 -25.03
C VAL A 211 -8.45 -14.01 -26.44
N MET A 212 -7.85 -13.18 -27.31
CA MET A 212 -8.28 -13.06 -28.71
C MET A 212 -8.01 -14.31 -29.54
N LEU A 213 -6.96 -15.07 -29.21
CA LEU A 213 -6.62 -16.31 -29.92
C LEU A 213 -7.45 -17.53 -29.42
N SER A 214 -8.06 -17.42 -28.26
CA SER A 214 -8.88 -18.46 -27.64
C SER A 214 -10.38 -18.34 -27.94
N THR A 215 -10.79 -17.25 -28.61
CA THR A 215 -12.14 -17.02 -29.15
C THR A 215 -12.17 -17.28 -30.64
#